data_df31e1b1c607136cffec1f6e6a775eb4
#
_entry.id   df31e1b1c607136cffec1f6e6a775eb4
#
_cell.length_a   1.000
_cell.length_b   1.000
_cell.length_c   1.000
_cell.angle_alpha   90.00
_cell.angle_beta   90.00
_cell.angle_gamma   90.00
#
_symmetry.space_group_name_H-M   'P 1'
#
loop_
_entity.id
_entity.type
_entity.pdbx_description
1 polymer ?
#
loop_
_entity_poly.entity_id
_entity_poly.type
_entity_poly.pdbx_seq_one_letter_code
_entity_poly.pdbx_strand_id
1 'polypeptide(L)'
;MTKDKSILINNIYHMLSYAFQTLKQETYDDVAVESFDEMYNLLAAILAKGIGLQLKQGLYREYISHQEELTVMRGKINMPGTIKNKLLHKQVLTCDFDELSENNMLNQILKTTVMLLLRNGKVKAKYKDDLKKKMLYFSNVDSIEPTEIKWSLIRFQRNNQTYRMLVSICQLTIEGMLITTDAGNYRLASFVDEQRMCRLYEKFILEYYSRHYPELSVSASQIPWALDDGVGTMLPVMQTDIHLQRGNTVLIIDAKYYSHTTQVHFDKHTLHSNNLYQIFTYVKNRSYQFGEEDNTVSGMILYAKTEEEIQPDNVYQMHGSQISVKTLDLNLPFVEIAAQMDRIVESHFTGVIKAD
;
A
#
# COMPACT_ATOMS: atom_id res chain seq x y z
N MET A 1 16.53 15.48 13.52
CA MET A 1 15.87 15.54 12.21
C MET A 1 15.84 14.14 11.71
N THR A 2 14.76 13.48 11.85
CA THR A 2 14.57 12.17 11.26
C THR A 2 14.29 12.41 9.80
N LYS A 3 15.32 12.36 9.06
CA LYS A 3 15.35 12.32 7.63
C LYS A 3 14.89 10.93 7.21
N ASP A 4 13.62 10.78 7.05
CA ASP A 4 13.12 9.96 5.97
C ASP A 4 13.05 10.88 4.75
N LYS A 5 14.19 11.46 4.66
CA LYS A 5 15.30 11.17 3.91
C LYS A 5 15.17 11.60 2.52
N SER A 6 14.75 12.42 1.96
CA SER A 6 14.63 12.76 0.56
C SER A 6 13.21 12.70 0.01
N ILE A 7 12.19 12.60 0.87
CA ILE A 7 10.79 12.72 0.43
C ILE A 7 10.12 13.84 1.20
N LEU A 8 9.57 14.81 0.50
CA LEU A 8 8.61 15.75 1.09
C LEU A 8 7.37 14.99 1.55
N ILE A 9 6.91 15.23 2.78
CA ILE A 9 5.73 14.52 3.33
C ILE A 9 4.49 14.73 2.45
N ASN A 10 4.35 15.89 1.82
CA ASN A 10 3.29 16.15 0.85
C ASN A 10 3.36 15.20 -0.37
N ASN A 11 4.56 14.79 -0.78
CA ASN A 11 4.70 13.81 -1.87
C ASN A 11 4.23 12.43 -1.46
N ILE A 12 4.33 12.07 -0.17
CA ILE A 12 3.71 10.86 0.35
C ILE A 12 2.18 10.93 0.25
N TYR A 13 1.57 12.11 0.51
CA TYR A 13 0.15 12.29 0.23
C TYR A 13 -0.17 12.06 -1.26
N HIS A 14 0.62 12.62 -2.18
CA HIS A 14 0.45 12.37 -3.61
C HIS A 14 0.58 10.89 -3.95
N MET A 15 1.60 10.20 -3.46
CA MET A 15 1.77 8.76 -3.66
C MET A 15 0.56 7.96 -3.16
N LEU A 16 0.07 8.29 -1.96
CA LEU A 16 -1.16 7.70 -1.41
C LEU A 16 -2.38 8.00 -2.26
N SER A 17 -2.50 9.21 -2.82
CA SER A 17 -3.62 9.61 -3.68
C SER A 17 -3.64 8.87 -5.02
N TYR A 18 -2.49 8.49 -5.54
CA TYR A 18 -2.42 7.57 -6.69
C TYR A 18 -2.76 6.15 -6.27
N ALA A 19 -2.19 5.66 -5.17
CA ALA A 19 -2.48 4.33 -4.66
C ALA A 19 -3.95 4.13 -4.25
N PHE A 20 -4.62 5.21 -3.82
CA PHE A 20 -6.02 5.19 -3.36
C PHE A 20 -6.80 6.33 -4.01
N GLN A 21 -7.53 6.04 -5.08
CA GLN A 21 -8.30 7.05 -5.85
C GLN A 21 -9.27 7.87 -5.00
N THR A 22 -9.78 7.30 -3.89
CA THR A 22 -10.67 7.98 -2.95
C THR A 22 -10.05 9.25 -2.36
N LEU A 23 -8.72 9.34 -2.24
CA LEU A 23 -8.02 10.54 -1.75
C LEU A 23 -7.94 11.69 -2.77
N LYS A 24 -8.26 11.43 -4.04
CA LYS A 24 -8.32 12.47 -5.09
C LYS A 24 -9.67 13.18 -5.20
N GLN A 25 -10.65 12.81 -4.38
CA GLN A 25 -11.93 13.50 -4.36
C GLN A 25 -11.77 14.90 -3.74
N GLU A 26 -12.53 15.88 -4.21
CA GLU A 26 -12.57 17.28 -3.71
C GLU A 26 -12.69 17.36 -2.18
N THR A 27 -13.28 16.33 -1.58
CA THR A 27 -13.42 16.21 -0.12
C THR A 27 -12.10 16.15 0.64
N TYR A 28 -10.96 15.88 -0.01
CA TYR A 28 -9.62 15.80 0.60
C TYR A 28 -8.69 16.95 0.18
N ASP A 29 -9.17 17.94 -0.57
CA ASP A 29 -8.36 19.05 -1.08
C ASP A 29 -7.68 19.84 0.06
N ASP A 30 -8.38 20.03 1.18
CA ASP A 30 -7.81 20.69 2.37
C ASP A 30 -6.54 19.98 2.87
N VAL A 31 -6.53 18.63 2.81
CA VAL A 31 -5.39 17.81 3.23
C VAL A 31 -4.27 17.87 2.18
N ALA A 32 -4.62 17.94 0.90
CA ALA A 32 -3.66 18.03 -0.20
C ALA A 32 -2.83 19.31 -0.15
N VAL A 33 -3.45 20.42 0.21
CA VAL A 33 -2.81 21.76 0.25
C VAL A 33 -2.07 22.01 1.58
N GLU A 34 -2.39 21.25 2.63
CA GLU A 34 -1.79 21.44 3.94
C GLU A 34 -0.32 20.98 3.99
N SER A 35 0.55 21.79 4.58
CA SER A 35 1.95 21.44 4.80
C SER A 35 2.10 20.62 6.08
N PHE A 36 2.67 19.44 5.99
CA PHE A 36 2.91 18.52 7.10
C PHE A 36 4.41 18.41 7.41
N ASP A 37 4.76 18.58 8.67
CA ASP A 37 6.15 18.44 9.14
C ASP A 37 6.48 16.99 9.52
N GLU A 38 5.46 16.19 9.78
CA GLU A 38 5.60 14.83 10.33
C GLU A 38 4.54 13.89 9.75
N MET A 39 4.95 12.67 9.42
CA MET A 39 4.10 11.64 8.81
C MET A 39 2.81 11.37 9.61
N TYR A 40 2.91 11.26 10.91
CA TYR A 40 1.72 10.97 11.75
C TYR A 40 0.69 12.11 11.73
N ASN A 41 1.09 13.36 11.45
CA ASN A 41 0.16 14.47 11.26
C ASN A 41 -0.62 14.31 9.94
N LEU A 42 0.07 13.91 8.86
CA LEU A 42 -0.58 13.58 7.59
C LEU A 42 -1.57 12.43 7.75
N LEU A 43 -1.15 11.31 8.37
CA LEU A 43 -2.01 10.15 8.56
C LEU A 43 -3.21 10.47 9.46
N ALA A 44 -2.99 11.27 10.53
CA ALA A 44 -4.07 11.73 11.40
C ALA A 44 -5.09 12.62 10.65
N ALA A 45 -4.63 13.53 9.79
CA ALA A 45 -5.50 14.36 8.97
C ALA A 45 -6.34 13.54 7.99
N ILE A 46 -5.72 12.59 7.27
CA ILE A 46 -6.42 11.69 6.35
C ILE A 46 -7.47 10.87 7.10
N LEU A 47 -7.10 10.24 8.23
CA LEU A 47 -8.02 9.43 9.02
C LEU A 47 -9.14 10.27 9.62
N ALA A 48 -8.83 11.46 10.15
CA ALA A 48 -9.84 12.36 10.66
C ALA A 48 -10.88 12.73 9.59
N LYS A 49 -10.42 13.10 8.40
CA LYS A 49 -11.31 13.45 7.28
C LYS A 49 -12.13 12.24 6.83
N GLY A 50 -11.48 11.10 6.59
CA GLY A 50 -12.13 9.90 6.07
C GLY A 50 -13.13 9.28 7.05
N ILE A 51 -12.81 9.22 8.34
CA ILE A 51 -13.75 8.78 9.38
C ILE A 51 -14.93 9.74 9.44
N GLY A 52 -14.70 11.06 9.34
CA GLY A 52 -15.79 12.05 9.32
C GLY A 52 -16.74 11.87 8.14
N LEU A 53 -16.24 11.53 6.95
CA LEU A 53 -17.07 11.19 5.79
C LEU A 53 -17.84 9.89 6.00
N GLN A 54 -17.19 8.89 6.59
CA GLN A 54 -17.82 7.61 6.87
C GLN A 54 -18.94 7.74 7.91
N LEU A 55 -18.75 8.54 8.95
CA LEU A 55 -19.78 8.77 9.98
C LEU A 55 -21.06 9.41 9.42
N LYS A 56 -20.97 10.19 8.33
CA LYS A 56 -22.17 10.72 7.64
C LYS A 56 -23.02 9.61 6.99
N GLN A 57 -22.39 8.49 6.62
CA GLN A 57 -23.04 7.31 6.04
C GLN A 57 -23.39 6.26 7.11
N GLY A 58 -22.88 6.43 8.34
CA GLY A 58 -22.90 5.46 9.43
C GLY A 58 -21.67 4.56 9.42
N LEU A 59 -21.33 4.01 10.59
CA LEU A 59 -20.27 3.01 10.68
C LEU A 59 -20.65 1.75 9.93
N TYR A 60 -19.64 1.08 9.35
CA TYR A 60 -19.83 -0.22 8.73
C TYR A 60 -20.36 -1.23 9.75
N ARG A 61 -21.37 -1.98 9.35
CA ARG A 61 -21.99 -3.02 10.16
C ARG A 61 -21.85 -4.36 9.49
N GLU A 62 -21.63 -5.36 10.29
CA GLU A 62 -21.49 -6.75 9.85
C GLU A 62 -22.36 -7.66 10.72
N TYR A 63 -22.91 -8.71 10.11
CA TYR A 63 -23.61 -9.73 10.87
C TYR A 63 -22.58 -10.60 11.60
N ILE A 64 -22.66 -10.57 12.93
CA ILE A 64 -21.82 -11.38 13.81
C ILE A 64 -22.70 -12.47 14.41
N SER A 65 -22.28 -13.72 14.24
CA SER A 65 -22.98 -14.86 14.80
C SER A 65 -22.71 -14.99 16.29
N HIS A 66 -23.77 -15.02 17.06
CA HIS A 66 -23.76 -15.22 18.49
C HIS A 66 -24.37 -16.56 18.87
N GLN A 67 -23.80 -17.18 19.89
CA GLN A 67 -24.38 -18.34 20.57
C GLN A 67 -24.55 -18.00 22.05
N GLU A 68 -25.79 -17.92 22.50
CA GLU A 68 -26.10 -17.49 23.87
C GLU A 68 -27.14 -18.39 24.53
N GLU A 69 -27.07 -18.47 25.87
CA GLU A 69 -28.10 -19.12 26.71
C GLU A 69 -29.18 -18.08 27.04
N LEU A 70 -30.38 -18.24 26.47
CA LEU A 70 -31.48 -17.29 26.58
C LEU A 70 -32.73 -17.96 27.17
N THR A 71 -33.52 -17.22 27.93
CA THR A 71 -34.82 -17.69 28.44
C THR A 71 -35.92 -17.64 27.37
N VAL A 72 -35.72 -16.85 26.32
CA VAL A 72 -36.63 -16.71 25.19
C VAL A 72 -35.88 -17.07 23.89
N MET A 73 -36.54 -17.77 23.00
CA MET A 73 -35.95 -18.14 21.71
C MET A 73 -35.58 -16.91 20.88
N ARG A 74 -34.35 -16.88 20.36
CA ARG A 74 -33.86 -15.90 19.40
C ARG A 74 -33.06 -16.63 18.30
N GLY A 75 -33.42 -16.41 17.06
CA GLY A 75 -32.77 -17.08 15.92
C GLY A 75 -33.04 -18.57 15.87
N LYS A 76 -32.01 -19.39 15.76
CA LYS A 76 -32.07 -20.85 15.65
C LYS A 76 -31.71 -21.52 16.99
N ILE A 77 -32.47 -22.52 17.42
CA ILE A 77 -32.15 -23.31 18.61
C ILE A 77 -30.95 -24.21 18.30
N ASN A 78 -29.91 -24.09 19.12
CA ASN A 78 -28.80 -25.02 19.16
C ASN A 78 -29.18 -26.22 20.03
N MET A 79 -29.56 -27.32 19.39
CA MET A 79 -30.07 -28.52 20.09
C MET A 79 -29.06 -29.13 21.05
N PRO A 80 -27.77 -29.33 20.68
CA PRO A 80 -26.76 -29.86 21.61
C PRO A 80 -26.62 -29.04 22.89
N GLY A 81 -26.50 -27.71 22.75
CA GLY A 81 -26.39 -26.79 23.89
C GLY A 81 -27.66 -26.78 24.76
N THR A 82 -28.83 -26.77 24.14
CA THR A 82 -30.12 -26.79 24.85
C THR A 82 -30.33 -28.09 25.61
N ILE A 83 -29.98 -29.26 25.03
CA ILE A 83 -30.05 -30.57 25.73
C ILE A 83 -29.10 -30.57 26.93
N LYS A 84 -27.86 -30.05 26.76
CA LYS A 84 -26.89 -29.91 27.88
C LYS A 84 -27.47 -29.06 29.00
N ASN A 85 -28.12 -27.93 28.69
CA ASN A 85 -28.74 -27.05 29.68
C ASN A 85 -29.90 -27.76 30.39
N LYS A 86 -30.70 -28.53 29.67
CA LYS A 86 -31.81 -29.32 30.24
C LYS A 86 -31.29 -30.41 31.22
N LEU A 87 -30.17 -31.08 30.87
CA LEU A 87 -29.54 -32.07 31.75
C LEU A 87 -28.98 -31.43 33.02
N LEU A 88 -28.56 -30.16 32.93
CA LEU A 88 -28.07 -29.37 34.08
C LEU A 88 -29.21 -28.66 34.84
N HIS A 89 -30.48 -28.97 34.51
CA HIS A 89 -31.67 -28.34 35.10
C HIS A 89 -31.75 -26.84 34.93
N LYS A 90 -31.07 -26.27 33.93
CA LYS A 90 -31.20 -24.84 33.54
C LYS A 90 -32.44 -24.64 32.69
N GLN A 91 -33.21 -23.59 33.00
CA GLN A 91 -34.41 -23.19 32.22
C GLN A 91 -34.06 -22.17 31.12
N VAL A 92 -33.05 -22.52 30.29
CA VAL A 92 -32.57 -21.68 29.19
C VAL A 92 -32.38 -22.50 27.92
N LEU A 93 -32.56 -21.85 26.79
CA LEU A 93 -32.30 -22.38 25.47
C LEU A 93 -30.92 -21.86 25.00
N THR A 94 -30.12 -22.71 24.37
CA THR A 94 -28.97 -22.21 23.62
C THR A 94 -29.45 -21.81 22.24
N CYS A 95 -29.27 -20.53 21.88
CA CYS A 95 -29.72 -19.97 20.62
C CYS A 95 -28.52 -19.48 19.78
N ASP A 96 -28.52 -19.81 18.48
CA ASP A 96 -27.61 -19.28 17.49
C ASP A 96 -28.36 -18.19 16.70
N PHE A 97 -27.85 -16.96 16.70
CA PHE A 97 -28.45 -15.85 15.97
C PHE A 97 -27.39 -14.88 15.46
N ASP A 98 -27.71 -14.19 14.39
CA ASP A 98 -26.87 -13.15 13.84
C ASP A 98 -27.34 -11.79 14.31
N GLU A 99 -26.42 -10.93 14.73
CA GLU A 99 -26.67 -9.55 15.12
C GLU A 99 -25.86 -8.60 14.26
N LEU A 100 -26.53 -7.54 13.77
CA LEU A 100 -25.87 -6.51 12.98
C LEU A 100 -25.07 -5.57 13.92
N SER A 101 -23.75 -5.72 13.91
CA SER A 101 -22.86 -5.05 14.86
C SER A 101 -21.91 -4.08 14.18
N GLU A 102 -21.66 -2.96 14.84
CA GLU A 102 -20.57 -2.02 14.53
C GLU A 102 -19.24 -2.49 15.12
N ASN A 103 -19.27 -3.41 16.09
CA ASN A 103 -18.06 -3.96 16.70
C ASN A 103 -17.46 -5.07 15.82
N ASN A 104 -16.97 -4.68 14.66
CA ASN A 104 -16.33 -5.58 13.69
C ASN A 104 -14.86 -5.20 13.49
N MET A 105 -14.11 -6.10 12.84
CA MET A 105 -12.67 -5.97 12.64
C MET A 105 -12.28 -4.62 11.97
N LEU A 106 -13.04 -4.13 10.98
CA LEU A 106 -12.71 -2.90 10.27
C LEU A 106 -12.78 -1.68 11.20
N ASN A 107 -13.84 -1.58 12.00
CA ASN A 107 -14.01 -0.49 12.95
C ASN A 107 -13.04 -0.59 14.14
N GLN A 108 -12.73 -1.80 14.59
CA GLN A 108 -11.74 -2.05 15.65
C GLN A 108 -10.35 -1.57 15.20
N ILE A 109 -9.94 -1.85 13.96
CA ILE A 109 -8.69 -1.38 13.39
C ILE A 109 -8.65 0.15 13.34
N LEU A 110 -9.71 0.79 12.87
CA LEU A 110 -9.81 2.26 12.84
C LEU A 110 -9.66 2.84 14.25
N LYS A 111 -10.42 2.33 15.22
CA LYS A 111 -10.35 2.78 16.61
C LYS A 111 -8.95 2.62 17.20
N THR A 112 -8.35 1.45 17.05
CA THR A 112 -7.01 1.14 17.58
C THR A 112 -5.97 2.10 16.99
N THR A 113 -5.98 2.31 15.67
CA THR A 113 -5.03 3.21 15.00
C THR A 113 -5.20 4.64 15.48
N VAL A 114 -6.44 5.13 15.60
CA VAL A 114 -6.70 6.46 16.12
C VAL A 114 -6.22 6.60 17.56
N MET A 115 -6.41 5.60 18.42
CA MET A 115 -5.93 5.64 19.80
C MET A 115 -4.40 5.70 19.87
N LEU A 116 -3.67 5.01 18.97
CA LEU A 116 -2.20 5.13 18.85
C LEU A 116 -1.79 6.55 18.46
N LEU A 117 -2.47 7.17 17.49
CA LEU A 117 -2.21 8.56 17.07
C LEU A 117 -2.51 9.56 18.20
N LEU A 118 -3.59 9.37 18.95
CA LEU A 118 -3.95 10.22 20.09
C LEU A 118 -2.90 10.16 21.22
N ARG A 119 -2.32 8.99 21.46
CA ARG A 119 -1.26 8.79 22.46
C ARG A 119 0.10 9.38 22.00
N ASN A 120 0.29 9.58 20.71
CA ASN A 120 1.54 10.15 20.21
C ASN A 120 1.64 11.63 20.57
N GLY A 121 2.69 11.99 21.36
CA GLY A 121 2.91 13.36 21.84
C GLY A 121 3.17 14.40 20.74
N LYS A 122 3.64 13.96 19.57
CA LYS A 122 4.01 14.84 18.45
C LYS A 122 2.84 15.12 17.48
N VAL A 123 1.72 14.43 17.58
CA VAL A 123 0.53 14.76 16.79
C VAL A 123 -0.02 16.10 17.25
N LYS A 124 -0.21 17.04 16.32
CA LYS A 124 -0.70 18.40 16.60
C LYS A 124 -2.11 18.36 17.21
N ALA A 125 -2.38 19.28 18.16
CA ALA A 125 -3.63 19.34 18.91
C ALA A 125 -4.87 19.37 18.01
N LYS A 126 -4.83 20.14 16.90
CA LYS A 126 -5.97 20.23 15.97
C LYS A 126 -6.44 18.89 15.43
N TYR A 127 -5.50 17.98 15.08
CA TYR A 127 -5.87 16.63 14.59
C TYR A 127 -6.35 15.74 15.72
N LYS A 128 -5.72 15.85 16.92
CA LYS A 128 -6.17 15.11 18.10
C LYS A 128 -7.59 15.46 18.48
N ASP A 129 -7.93 16.74 18.49
CA ASP A 129 -9.27 17.20 18.91
C ASP A 129 -10.33 16.77 17.88
N ASP A 130 -10.01 16.79 16.59
CA ASP A 130 -10.90 16.29 15.55
C ASP A 130 -11.10 14.77 15.66
N LEU A 131 -10.02 14.00 15.84
CA LEU A 131 -10.10 12.55 16.04
C LEU A 131 -10.86 12.18 17.32
N LYS A 132 -10.66 12.89 18.45
CA LYS A 132 -11.39 12.66 19.70
C LYS A 132 -12.90 12.81 19.50
N LYS A 133 -13.34 13.89 18.81
CA LYS A 133 -14.76 14.09 18.50
C LYS A 133 -15.36 12.93 17.73
N LYS A 134 -14.63 12.37 16.76
CA LYS A 134 -15.08 11.23 15.96
C LYS A 134 -15.11 9.94 16.75
N MET A 135 -14.18 9.74 17.69
CA MET A 135 -14.14 8.54 18.54
C MET A 135 -15.33 8.42 19.51
N LEU A 136 -16.06 9.49 19.75
CA LEU A 136 -17.32 9.41 20.51
C LEU A 136 -18.35 8.48 19.84
N TYR A 137 -18.33 8.38 18.53
CA TYR A 137 -19.22 7.48 17.77
C TYR A 137 -18.76 6.02 17.76
N PHE A 138 -17.55 5.73 18.28
CA PHE A 138 -17.01 4.37 18.39
C PHE A 138 -17.17 3.80 19.82
N SER A 139 -18.15 4.26 20.58
CA SER A 139 -18.39 3.76 21.95
C SER A 139 -18.65 2.27 22.01
N ASN A 140 -19.37 1.73 21.03
CA ASN A 140 -19.73 0.30 20.92
C ASN A 140 -18.70 -0.54 20.17
N VAL A 141 -17.55 0.04 19.83
CA VAL A 141 -16.47 -0.65 19.12
C VAL A 141 -15.34 -0.91 20.11
N ASP A 142 -14.83 -2.12 20.16
CA ASP A 142 -13.67 -2.48 20.99
C ASP A 142 -12.36 -2.06 20.33
N SER A 143 -11.30 -1.96 21.12
CA SER A 143 -9.94 -1.89 20.58
C SER A 143 -9.36 -3.31 20.41
N ILE A 144 -8.58 -3.52 19.38
CA ILE A 144 -7.87 -4.78 19.13
C ILE A 144 -6.36 -4.57 19.35
N GLU A 145 -5.67 -5.58 19.86
CA GLU A 145 -4.21 -5.52 19.93
C GLU A 145 -3.61 -5.47 18.51
N PRO A 146 -2.70 -4.53 18.23
CA PRO A 146 -2.13 -4.36 16.89
C PRO A 146 -1.50 -5.64 16.31
N THR A 147 -0.91 -6.48 17.16
CA THR A 147 -0.27 -7.74 16.79
C THR A 147 -1.25 -8.87 16.45
N GLU A 148 -2.51 -8.75 16.87
CA GLU A 148 -3.57 -9.73 16.59
C GLU A 148 -4.27 -9.48 15.25
N ILE A 149 -4.00 -8.34 14.60
CA ILE A 149 -4.63 -7.99 13.33
C ILE A 149 -4.12 -8.88 12.20
N LYS A 150 -4.99 -9.77 11.71
CA LYS A 150 -4.70 -10.66 10.57
C LYS A 150 -5.06 -9.97 9.26
N TRP A 151 -4.19 -9.11 8.77
CA TRP A 151 -4.41 -8.30 7.56
C TRP A 151 -4.80 -9.12 6.33
N SER A 152 -4.24 -10.32 6.17
CA SER A 152 -4.54 -11.23 5.05
C SER A 152 -5.97 -11.76 5.03
N LEU A 153 -6.68 -11.73 6.16
CA LEU A 153 -8.06 -12.18 6.26
C LEU A 153 -9.08 -11.08 5.99
N ILE A 154 -8.65 -9.81 5.95
CA ILE A 154 -9.54 -8.69 5.70
C ILE A 154 -10.06 -8.75 4.26
N ARG A 155 -11.38 -8.70 4.10
CA ARG A 155 -12.05 -8.68 2.80
C ARG A 155 -12.88 -7.42 2.66
N PHE A 156 -12.85 -6.83 1.47
CA PHE A 156 -13.61 -5.64 1.14
C PHE A 156 -14.65 -5.96 0.06
N GLN A 157 -15.85 -5.45 0.23
CA GLN A 157 -16.91 -5.51 -0.76
C GLN A 157 -16.84 -4.27 -1.68
N ARG A 158 -17.57 -4.30 -2.80
CA ARG A 158 -17.58 -3.19 -3.76
C ARG A 158 -18.08 -1.86 -3.15
N ASN A 159 -18.99 -1.93 -2.21
CA ASN A 159 -19.63 -0.76 -1.59
C ASN A 159 -18.84 -0.12 -0.45
N ASN A 160 -17.69 -0.69 -0.03
CA ASN A 160 -16.90 -0.17 1.08
C ASN A 160 -15.47 0.27 0.68
N GLN A 161 -15.34 0.88 -0.50
CA GLN A 161 -14.03 1.37 -0.99
C GLN A 161 -13.39 2.43 -0.07
N THR A 162 -14.22 3.28 0.56
CA THR A 162 -13.73 4.24 1.57
C THR A 162 -13.09 3.51 2.75
N TYR A 163 -13.72 2.43 3.24
CA TYR A 163 -13.12 1.59 4.29
C TYR A 163 -11.82 0.94 3.84
N ARG A 164 -11.75 0.45 2.60
CA ARG A 164 -10.52 -0.12 2.06
C ARG A 164 -9.37 0.87 2.15
N MET A 165 -9.59 2.12 1.75
CA MET A 165 -8.59 3.18 1.85
C MET A 165 -8.22 3.44 3.31
N LEU A 166 -9.20 3.65 4.20
CA LEU A 166 -8.96 3.93 5.62
C LEU A 166 -8.19 2.80 6.31
N VAL A 167 -8.58 1.56 6.09
CA VAL A 167 -7.90 0.38 6.66
C VAL A 167 -6.49 0.23 6.09
N SER A 168 -6.26 0.57 4.81
CA SER A 168 -4.92 0.58 4.24
C SER A 168 -4.02 1.66 4.86
N ILE A 169 -4.57 2.84 5.18
CA ILE A 169 -3.86 3.87 5.95
C ILE A 169 -3.56 3.38 7.37
N CYS A 170 -4.51 2.69 8.01
CA CYS A 170 -4.28 2.06 9.32
C CYS A 170 -3.17 0.99 9.24
N GLN A 171 -3.18 0.16 8.20
CA GLN A 171 -2.15 -0.84 7.98
C GLN A 171 -0.77 -0.19 7.80
N LEU A 172 -0.68 0.86 6.99
CA LEU A 172 0.55 1.63 6.83
C LEU A 172 1.03 2.20 8.18
N THR A 173 0.11 2.71 8.99
CA THR A 173 0.43 3.27 10.31
C THR A 173 0.90 2.19 11.28
N ILE A 174 0.18 1.08 11.37
CA ILE A 174 0.48 0.02 12.35
C ILE A 174 1.70 -0.78 11.90
N GLU A 175 1.71 -1.33 10.71
CA GLU A 175 2.81 -2.19 10.24
C GLU A 175 4.06 -1.40 9.87
N GLY A 176 3.90 -0.15 9.38
CA GLY A 176 5.02 0.66 8.92
C GLY A 176 5.64 1.56 9.99
N MET A 177 4.92 1.91 11.04
CA MET A 177 5.37 2.90 12.03
C MET A 177 5.31 2.40 13.48
N LEU A 178 4.68 1.26 13.78
CA LEU A 178 4.54 0.78 15.15
C LEU A 178 5.86 0.21 15.66
N ILE A 179 6.29 0.69 16.83
CA ILE A 179 7.46 0.19 17.53
C ILE A 179 7.02 -0.25 18.93
N THR A 180 7.44 -1.43 19.35
CA THR A 180 7.30 -1.88 20.74
C THR A 180 8.40 -1.24 21.58
N THR A 181 8.03 -0.67 22.72
CA THR A 181 8.99 -0.12 23.69
C THR A 181 9.46 -1.22 24.64
N ASP A 182 10.59 -0.97 25.32
CA ASP A 182 11.16 -1.91 26.32
C ASP A 182 10.17 -2.24 27.46
N ALA A 183 9.21 -1.35 27.72
CA ALA A 183 8.13 -1.56 28.70
C ALA A 183 6.92 -2.32 28.11
N GLY A 184 7.01 -2.86 26.89
CA GLY A 184 5.92 -3.57 26.21
C GLY A 184 4.79 -2.69 25.65
N ASN A 185 4.92 -1.35 25.72
CA ASN A 185 3.94 -0.43 25.17
C ASN A 185 4.24 -0.13 23.68
N TYR A 186 3.23 0.29 22.95
CA TYR A 186 3.36 0.70 21.56
C TYR A 186 3.56 2.21 21.40
N ARG A 187 4.43 2.60 20.48
CA ARG A 187 4.58 3.98 20.00
C ARG A 187 4.71 4.00 18.48
N LEU A 188 4.42 5.14 17.86
CA LEU A 188 4.64 5.34 16.43
C LEU A 188 6.02 5.96 16.20
N ALA A 189 6.76 5.39 15.24
CA ALA A 189 7.98 5.99 14.71
C ALA A 189 7.65 7.27 13.92
N SER A 190 8.64 8.10 13.69
CA SER A 190 8.49 9.30 12.85
C SER A 190 8.55 9.00 11.35
N PHE A 191 8.86 7.78 10.97
CA PHE A 191 9.00 7.33 9.57
C PHE A 191 8.29 5.99 9.35
N VAL A 192 7.96 5.71 8.11
CA VAL A 192 7.44 4.41 7.66
C VAL A 192 8.62 3.50 7.34
N ASP A 193 8.52 2.21 7.65
CA ASP A 193 9.57 1.26 7.33
C ASP A 193 9.78 1.13 5.81
N GLU A 194 11.00 0.76 5.43
CA GLU A 194 11.45 0.74 4.04
C GLU A 194 10.62 -0.21 3.17
N GLN A 195 10.21 -1.36 3.69
CA GLN A 195 9.43 -2.33 2.92
C GLN A 195 8.03 -1.80 2.57
N ARG A 196 7.40 -1.07 3.48
CA ARG A 196 6.08 -0.47 3.25
C ARG A 196 6.16 0.70 2.28
N MET A 197 7.23 1.50 2.40
CA MET A 197 7.50 2.58 1.45
C MET A 197 7.79 2.03 0.06
N CYS A 198 8.52 0.92 -0.07
CA CYS A 198 8.76 0.26 -1.36
C CYS A 198 7.44 -0.09 -2.05
N ARG A 199 6.52 -0.76 -1.35
CA ARG A 199 5.19 -1.11 -1.89
C ARG A 199 4.35 0.11 -2.28
N LEU A 200 4.42 1.19 -1.51
CA LEU A 200 3.73 2.44 -1.84
C LEU A 200 4.33 3.07 -3.10
N TYR A 201 5.65 3.05 -3.21
CA TYR A 201 6.40 3.59 -4.35
C TYR A 201 6.10 2.82 -5.64
N GLU A 202 6.17 1.49 -5.62
CA GLU A 202 5.79 0.61 -6.74
C GLU A 202 4.35 0.92 -7.21
N LYS A 203 3.42 0.94 -6.26
CA LYS A 203 2.01 1.20 -6.56
C LYS A 203 1.78 2.61 -7.10
N PHE A 204 2.47 3.60 -6.57
CA PHE A 204 2.40 4.98 -7.07
C PHE A 204 2.81 5.07 -8.55
N ILE A 205 3.95 4.48 -8.92
CA ILE A 205 4.46 4.51 -10.29
C ILE A 205 3.48 3.78 -11.24
N LEU A 206 3.03 2.59 -10.85
CA LEU A 206 2.07 1.81 -11.63
C LEU A 206 0.78 2.60 -11.90
N GLU A 207 0.20 3.18 -10.87
CA GLU A 207 -1.06 3.94 -10.96
C GLU A 207 -0.88 5.29 -11.69
N TYR A 208 0.31 5.90 -11.57
CA TYR A 208 0.64 7.10 -12.33
C TYR A 208 0.58 6.83 -13.84
N TYR A 209 1.31 5.83 -14.32
CA TYR A 209 1.31 5.49 -15.74
C TYR A 209 -0.03 4.96 -16.23
N SER A 210 -0.70 4.13 -15.45
CA SER A 210 -2.04 3.64 -15.79
C SER A 210 -3.05 4.77 -16.01
N ARG A 211 -2.91 5.87 -15.27
CA ARG A 211 -3.84 7.00 -15.36
C ARG A 211 -3.49 7.98 -16.47
N HIS A 212 -2.22 8.34 -16.55
CA HIS A 212 -1.80 9.42 -17.44
C HIS A 212 -1.43 8.96 -18.85
N TYR A 213 -1.29 7.64 -19.05
CA TYR A 213 -0.92 7.07 -20.34
C TYR A 213 -1.86 5.94 -20.75
N PRO A 214 -3.14 6.24 -21.06
CA PRO A 214 -4.14 5.21 -21.39
C PRO A 214 -3.84 4.49 -22.70
N GLU A 215 -2.96 5.02 -23.56
CA GLU A 215 -2.49 4.35 -24.78
C GLU A 215 -1.51 3.22 -24.50
N LEU A 216 -0.92 3.17 -23.30
CA LEU A 216 -0.05 2.10 -22.87
C LEU A 216 -0.84 1.02 -22.14
N SER A 217 -0.53 -0.23 -22.42
CA SER A 217 -0.93 -1.33 -21.54
C SER A 217 -0.03 -1.30 -20.32
N VAL A 218 -0.59 -0.88 -19.17
CA VAL A 218 0.13 -0.75 -17.90
C VAL A 218 -0.33 -1.83 -16.93
N SER A 219 0.59 -2.62 -16.41
CA SER A 219 0.26 -3.73 -15.50
C SER A 219 1.47 -4.14 -14.64
N ALA A 220 1.19 -4.86 -13.55
CA ALA A 220 2.18 -5.65 -12.84
C ALA A 220 2.09 -7.10 -13.36
N SER A 221 2.75 -7.37 -14.47
CA SER A 221 2.60 -8.63 -15.20
C SER A 221 3.52 -9.73 -14.69
N GLN A 222 3.05 -10.97 -14.81
CA GLN A 222 3.91 -12.13 -14.68
C GLN A 222 4.57 -12.42 -16.03
N ILE A 223 5.87 -12.72 -16.00
CA ILE A 223 6.62 -13.13 -17.17
C ILE A 223 6.89 -14.63 -17.06
N PRO A 224 6.42 -15.46 -17.98
CA PRO A 224 6.76 -16.88 -17.98
C PRO A 224 8.24 -17.09 -18.33
N TRP A 225 8.82 -18.15 -17.78
CA TRP A 225 10.17 -18.59 -18.15
C TRP A 225 10.20 -19.09 -19.59
N ALA A 226 11.19 -18.66 -20.34
CA ALA A 226 11.48 -19.21 -21.63
C ALA A 226 12.25 -20.54 -21.44
N LEU A 227 11.57 -21.66 -21.68
CA LEU A 227 12.09 -23.00 -21.41
C LEU A 227 12.19 -23.79 -22.73
N ASP A 228 13.36 -24.32 -23.02
CA ASP A 228 13.60 -25.11 -24.23
C ASP A 228 12.91 -26.48 -24.18
N ASP A 229 12.79 -27.06 -22.98
CA ASP A 229 12.19 -28.39 -22.74
C ASP A 229 10.78 -28.32 -22.15
N GLY A 230 10.29 -27.11 -21.81
CA GLY A 230 8.98 -26.87 -21.19
C GLY A 230 8.87 -27.31 -19.72
N VAL A 231 9.95 -27.76 -19.07
CA VAL A 231 9.94 -28.24 -17.69
C VAL A 231 10.15 -27.09 -16.72
N GLY A 232 9.06 -26.55 -16.18
CA GLY A 232 9.08 -25.40 -15.26
C GLY A 232 8.84 -25.74 -13.77
N THR A 233 8.93 -27.00 -13.37
CA THR A 233 8.67 -27.44 -11.99
C THR A 233 9.63 -26.74 -11.02
N MET A 234 9.08 -26.16 -9.96
CA MET A 234 9.81 -25.41 -8.90
C MET A 234 10.47 -24.08 -9.34
N LEU A 235 10.26 -23.62 -10.57
CA LEU A 235 10.71 -22.28 -10.95
C LEU A 235 9.87 -21.21 -10.25
N PRO A 236 10.50 -20.16 -9.69
CA PRO A 236 9.77 -19.08 -9.08
C PRO A 236 8.99 -18.27 -10.11
N VAL A 237 7.88 -17.66 -9.68
CA VAL A 237 7.14 -16.73 -10.53
C VAL A 237 7.96 -15.46 -10.72
N MET A 238 8.13 -15.04 -11.97
CA MET A 238 8.70 -13.73 -12.29
C MET A 238 7.58 -12.69 -12.32
N GLN A 239 7.49 -11.90 -11.27
CA GLN A 239 6.50 -10.81 -11.13
C GLN A 239 7.20 -9.48 -11.31
N THR A 240 6.77 -8.68 -12.31
CA THR A 240 7.26 -7.32 -12.50
C THR A 240 6.51 -6.33 -11.59
N ASP A 241 7.19 -5.25 -11.19
CA ASP A 241 6.53 -4.16 -10.48
C ASP A 241 5.69 -3.32 -11.45
N ILE A 242 6.29 -2.89 -12.57
CA ILE A 242 5.61 -2.14 -13.62
C ILE A 242 6.02 -2.67 -15.01
N HIS A 243 5.03 -2.95 -15.83
CA HIS A 243 5.19 -3.36 -17.23
C HIS A 243 4.39 -2.39 -18.09
N LEU A 244 5.09 -1.63 -18.94
CA LEU A 244 4.53 -0.70 -19.91
C LEU A 244 4.68 -1.30 -21.30
N GLN A 245 3.61 -1.33 -22.10
CA GLN A 245 3.66 -1.90 -23.45
C GLN A 245 2.80 -1.10 -24.43
N ARG A 246 3.34 -0.88 -25.62
CA ARG A 246 2.62 -0.40 -26.82
C ARG A 246 3.06 -1.22 -28.02
N GLY A 247 2.17 -2.05 -28.53
CA GLY A 247 2.55 -3.02 -29.59
C GLY A 247 3.70 -3.93 -29.14
N ASN A 248 4.78 -3.98 -29.94
CA ASN A 248 5.97 -4.78 -29.66
C ASN A 248 7.06 -4.01 -28.87
N THR A 249 6.78 -2.76 -28.47
CA THR A 249 7.67 -1.98 -27.58
C THR A 249 7.26 -2.18 -26.14
N VAL A 250 8.22 -2.63 -25.31
CA VAL A 250 8.00 -2.93 -23.90
C VAL A 250 9.08 -2.26 -23.04
N LEU A 251 8.67 -1.65 -21.95
CA LEU A 251 9.54 -1.21 -20.86
C LEU A 251 9.12 -1.90 -19.57
N ILE A 252 10.03 -2.63 -18.96
CA ILE A 252 9.86 -3.25 -17.65
C ILE A 252 10.59 -2.39 -16.63
N ILE A 253 9.88 -1.88 -15.61
CA ILE A 253 10.48 -1.08 -14.55
C ILE A 253 10.44 -1.89 -13.26
N ASP A 254 11.58 -2.02 -12.62
CA ASP A 254 11.79 -2.59 -11.30
C ASP A 254 12.02 -1.40 -10.34
N ALA A 255 11.01 -1.09 -9.53
CA ALA A 255 11.00 0.08 -8.67
C ALA A 255 11.62 -0.25 -7.31
N LYS A 256 12.62 0.52 -6.89
CA LYS A 256 13.37 0.25 -5.67
C LYS A 256 13.39 1.46 -4.74
N TYR A 257 12.95 1.22 -3.52
CA TYR A 257 13.02 2.19 -2.43
C TYR A 257 13.99 1.66 -1.37
N TYR A 258 15.22 2.14 -1.39
CA TYR A 258 16.29 1.72 -0.48
C TYR A 258 16.89 2.93 0.25
N SER A 259 17.45 2.70 1.42
CA SER A 259 18.27 3.70 2.13
C SER A 259 19.60 3.96 1.41
N HIS A 260 20.10 2.98 0.64
CA HIS A 260 21.31 3.11 -0.17
C HIS A 260 21.08 2.53 -1.56
N THR A 261 21.32 3.33 -2.60
CA THR A 261 21.15 2.92 -4.01
C THR A 261 22.37 2.18 -4.55
N THR A 262 23.54 2.37 -3.92
CA THR A 262 24.78 1.75 -4.31
C THR A 262 25.38 0.89 -3.20
N GLN A 263 26.20 -0.08 -3.60
CA GLN A 263 27.06 -0.86 -2.71
C GLN A 263 28.48 -0.36 -2.82
N VAL A 264 29.16 -0.18 -1.69
CA VAL A 264 30.58 0.19 -1.69
C VAL A 264 31.42 -1.07 -1.50
N HIS A 265 32.26 -1.38 -2.48
CA HIS A 265 33.20 -2.49 -2.42
C HIS A 265 34.57 -1.98 -2.87
N PHE A 266 35.60 -2.04 -2.02
CA PHE A 266 36.97 -1.53 -2.31
C PHE A 266 36.96 -0.09 -2.86
N ASP A 267 36.27 0.83 -2.17
CA ASP A 267 36.12 2.25 -2.55
C ASP A 267 35.47 2.49 -3.93
N LYS A 268 34.79 1.50 -4.49
CA LYS A 268 34.02 1.63 -5.72
C LYS A 268 32.53 1.49 -5.43
N HIS A 269 31.78 2.45 -5.90
CA HIS A 269 30.31 2.38 -5.89
C HIS A 269 29.84 1.48 -7.03
N THR A 270 29.07 0.45 -6.70
CA THR A 270 28.50 -0.47 -7.67
C THR A 270 27.01 -0.62 -7.43
N LEU A 271 26.27 -0.96 -8.48
CA LEU A 271 24.84 -1.28 -8.39
C LEU A 271 24.63 -2.62 -7.66
N HIS A 272 23.47 -2.81 -7.06
CA HIS A 272 23.10 -4.08 -6.49
C HIS A 272 22.96 -5.15 -7.58
N SER A 273 23.84 -6.14 -7.60
CA SER A 273 23.89 -7.17 -8.64
C SER A 273 22.59 -7.94 -8.78
N ASN A 274 21.90 -8.23 -7.68
CA ASN A 274 20.61 -8.94 -7.70
C ASN A 274 19.54 -8.17 -8.49
N ASN A 275 19.49 -6.85 -8.39
CA ASN A 275 18.55 -6.03 -9.14
C ASN A 275 18.87 -6.06 -10.65
N LEU A 276 20.16 -6.04 -11.01
CA LEU A 276 20.59 -6.17 -12.41
C LEU A 276 20.23 -7.55 -12.98
N TYR A 277 20.46 -8.62 -12.22
CA TYR A 277 20.12 -9.99 -12.66
C TYR A 277 18.61 -10.14 -12.81
N GLN A 278 17.84 -9.58 -11.89
CA GLN A 278 16.38 -9.61 -11.93
C GLN A 278 15.85 -8.93 -13.19
N ILE A 279 16.21 -7.66 -13.42
CA ILE A 279 15.70 -6.92 -14.57
C ILE A 279 16.17 -7.51 -15.89
N PHE A 280 17.43 -7.96 -15.97
CA PHE A 280 17.95 -8.61 -17.17
C PHE A 280 17.20 -9.90 -17.48
N THR A 281 16.93 -10.73 -16.47
CA THR A 281 16.15 -11.96 -16.62
C THR A 281 14.73 -11.66 -17.13
N TYR A 282 14.08 -10.64 -16.58
CA TYR A 282 12.74 -10.25 -17.03
C TYR A 282 12.74 -9.80 -18.50
N VAL A 283 13.68 -8.94 -18.88
CA VAL A 283 13.80 -8.44 -20.26
C VAL A 283 14.03 -9.57 -21.25
N LYS A 284 14.94 -10.52 -20.95
CA LYS A 284 15.26 -11.63 -21.85
C LYS A 284 14.11 -12.61 -22.01
N ASN A 285 13.46 -13.00 -20.92
CA ASN A 285 12.30 -13.88 -20.99
C ASN A 285 11.12 -13.20 -21.72
N ARG A 286 10.93 -11.89 -21.55
CA ARG A 286 9.88 -11.15 -22.26
C ARG A 286 10.19 -11.00 -23.74
N SER A 287 11.43 -10.70 -24.11
CA SER A 287 11.85 -10.61 -25.53
C SER A 287 11.67 -11.95 -26.25
N TYR A 288 12.00 -13.06 -25.60
CA TYR A 288 11.83 -14.41 -26.16
C TYR A 288 10.37 -14.71 -26.55
N GLN A 289 9.39 -14.16 -25.83
CA GLN A 289 7.97 -14.38 -26.13
C GLN A 289 7.50 -13.79 -27.46
N PHE A 290 8.23 -12.83 -28.02
CA PHE A 290 7.93 -12.28 -29.35
C PHE A 290 8.41 -13.16 -30.50
N GLY A 291 9.23 -14.19 -30.22
CA GLY A 291 9.78 -15.08 -31.24
C GLY A 291 10.62 -14.32 -32.27
N GLU A 292 10.28 -14.49 -33.57
CA GLU A 292 10.95 -13.83 -34.69
C GLU A 292 10.40 -12.43 -34.99
N GLU A 293 9.35 -11.97 -34.27
CA GLU A 293 8.80 -10.63 -34.48
C GLU A 293 9.80 -9.58 -34.03
N ASP A 294 9.89 -8.48 -34.78
CA ASP A 294 10.69 -7.33 -34.40
C ASP A 294 10.11 -6.75 -33.10
N ASN A 295 10.94 -6.67 -32.09
CA ASN A 295 10.52 -6.17 -30.77
C ASN A 295 11.60 -5.31 -30.13
N THR A 296 11.16 -4.43 -29.25
CA THR A 296 12.04 -3.61 -28.41
C THR A 296 11.65 -3.82 -26.95
N VAL A 297 12.38 -4.69 -26.27
CA VAL A 297 12.17 -4.91 -24.84
C VAL A 297 13.32 -4.31 -24.05
N SER A 298 12.98 -3.30 -23.24
CA SER A 298 13.92 -2.56 -22.38
C SER A 298 13.63 -2.81 -20.92
N GLY A 299 14.67 -2.72 -20.08
CA GLY A 299 14.54 -2.79 -18.64
C GLY A 299 15.00 -1.50 -17.97
N MET A 300 14.38 -1.17 -16.83
CA MET A 300 14.79 -0.04 -15.99
C MET A 300 14.75 -0.44 -14.53
N ILE A 301 15.81 -0.13 -13.79
CA ILE A 301 15.80 -0.08 -12.34
C ILE A 301 15.57 1.38 -11.97
N LEU A 302 14.46 1.67 -11.27
CA LEU A 302 14.08 3.02 -10.89
C LEU A 302 14.18 3.17 -9.37
N TYR A 303 15.31 3.72 -8.92
CA TYR A 303 15.53 4.00 -7.52
C TYR A 303 14.82 5.28 -7.07
N ALA A 304 14.24 5.27 -5.87
CA ALA A 304 13.95 6.51 -5.18
C ALA A 304 15.28 7.15 -4.75
N LYS A 305 15.44 8.46 -4.99
CA LYS A 305 16.66 9.19 -4.64
C LYS A 305 16.95 9.12 -3.15
N THR A 306 18.19 8.85 -2.80
CA THR A 306 18.72 8.85 -1.43
C THR A 306 19.53 10.11 -1.14
N GLU A 307 20.15 10.18 0.05
CA GLU A 307 21.08 11.26 0.42
C GLU A 307 22.51 11.00 -0.04
N GLU A 308 22.76 9.90 -0.74
CA GLU A 308 24.09 9.60 -1.28
C GLU A 308 24.49 10.67 -2.31
N GLU A 309 25.78 11.04 -2.34
CA GLU A 309 26.30 11.98 -3.33
C GLU A 309 26.24 11.42 -4.75
N ILE A 310 26.46 10.12 -4.88
CA ILE A 310 26.43 9.41 -6.17
C ILE A 310 25.05 8.76 -6.34
N GLN A 311 24.32 9.25 -7.32
CA GLN A 311 23.01 8.67 -7.69
C GLN A 311 23.15 7.94 -9.03
N PRO A 312 22.62 6.72 -9.15
CA PRO A 312 22.64 6.01 -10.41
C PRO A 312 21.86 6.71 -11.52
N ASP A 313 22.50 6.98 -12.64
CA ASP A 313 21.91 7.50 -13.87
C ASP A 313 22.68 6.98 -15.08
N ASN A 314 22.47 5.72 -15.43
CA ASN A 314 23.22 5.03 -16.47
C ASN A 314 22.29 4.29 -17.44
N VAL A 315 22.77 4.14 -18.66
CA VAL A 315 22.12 3.32 -19.69
C VAL A 315 23.14 2.34 -20.25
N TYR A 316 22.81 1.07 -20.23
CA TYR A 316 23.64 -0.02 -20.69
C TYR A 316 23.00 -0.73 -21.88
N GLN A 317 23.79 -1.13 -22.86
CA GLN A 317 23.38 -2.05 -23.91
C GLN A 317 23.86 -3.45 -23.57
N MET A 318 22.93 -4.36 -23.26
CA MET A 318 23.22 -5.70 -22.79
C MET A 318 22.53 -6.73 -23.67
N HIS A 319 23.32 -7.45 -24.50
CA HIS A 319 22.79 -8.55 -25.29
C HIS A 319 21.61 -8.18 -26.20
N GLY A 320 21.69 -7.04 -26.85
CA GLY A 320 20.65 -6.52 -27.75
C GLY A 320 19.48 -5.83 -27.06
N SER A 321 19.49 -5.68 -25.73
CA SER A 321 18.46 -4.98 -24.97
C SER A 321 19.05 -3.80 -24.21
N GLN A 322 18.26 -2.72 -24.05
CA GLN A 322 18.64 -1.58 -23.23
C GLN A 322 18.26 -1.84 -21.78
N ILE A 323 19.22 -1.73 -20.89
CA ILE A 323 18.98 -1.75 -19.43
C ILE A 323 19.42 -0.39 -18.88
N SER A 324 18.50 0.33 -18.27
CA SER A 324 18.76 1.63 -17.67
C SER A 324 18.65 1.56 -16.15
N VAL A 325 19.40 2.41 -15.47
CA VAL A 325 19.31 2.61 -14.04
C VAL A 325 19.13 4.09 -13.82
N LYS A 326 18.00 4.46 -13.24
CA LYS A 326 17.58 5.85 -13.06
C LYS A 326 17.20 6.12 -11.62
N THR A 327 17.21 7.39 -11.25
CA THR A 327 16.82 7.86 -9.93
C THR A 327 15.68 8.85 -10.05
N LEU A 328 14.61 8.64 -9.27
CA LEU A 328 13.46 9.54 -9.16
C LEU A 328 13.60 10.39 -7.89
N ASP A 329 13.71 11.70 -8.03
CA ASP A 329 13.84 12.62 -6.90
C ASP A 329 12.48 12.95 -6.30
N LEU A 330 12.13 12.27 -5.21
CA LEU A 330 10.87 12.46 -4.49
C LEU A 330 10.90 13.66 -3.52
N ASN A 331 11.99 14.42 -3.45
CA ASN A 331 12.13 15.61 -2.62
C ASN A 331 11.82 16.91 -3.39
N LEU A 332 11.41 16.80 -4.64
CA LEU A 332 11.01 17.91 -5.49
C LEU A 332 9.49 18.16 -5.39
N PRO A 333 9.00 19.34 -5.83
CA PRO A 333 7.57 19.55 -6.03
C PRO A 333 6.98 18.48 -6.94
N PHE A 334 5.74 18.07 -6.67
CA PHE A 334 5.12 16.94 -7.39
C PHE A 334 5.09 17.11 -8.92
N VAL A 335 4.95 18.36 -9.41
CA VAL A 335 5.00 18.66 -10.86
C VAL A 335 6.34 18.25 -11.47
N GLU A 336 7.43 18.43 -10.76
CA GLU A 336 8.77 18.03 -11.21
C GLU A 336 8.98 16.52 -11.14
N ILE A 337 8.38 15.85 -10.14
CA ILE A 337 8.35 14.38 -10.06
C ILE A 337 7.60 13.82 -11.26
N ALA A 338 6.41 14.37 -11.55
CA ALA A 338 5.61 14.01 -12.71
C ALA A 338 6.41 14.18 -14.01
N ALA A 339 7.09 15.32 -14.19
CA ALA A 339 7.93 15.56 -15.36
C ALA A 339 9.10 14.58 -15.51
N GLN A 340 9.68 14.08 -14.40
CA GLN A 340 10.69 13.02 -14.46
C GLN A 340 10.07 11.70 -14.98
N MET A 341 8.89 11.33 -14.51
CA MET A 341 8.18 10.12 -14.94
C MET A 341 7.73 10.22 -16.40
N ASP A 342 7.28 11.40 -16.83
CA ASP A 342 6.88 11.67 -18.23
C ASP A 342 8.06 11.48 -19.18
N ARG A 343 9.23 12.00 -18.85
CA ARG A 343 10.47 11.80 -19.66
C ARG A 343 10.86 10.32 -19.83
N ILE A 344 10.53 9.47 -18.88
CA ILE A 344 10.75 8.00 -19.02
C ILE A 344 9.90 7.47 -20.16
N VAL A 345 8.62 7.83 -20.22
CA VAL A 345 7.73 7.38 -21.32
C VAL A 345 8.16 7.98 -22.64
N GLU A 346 8.43 9.28 -22.71
CA GLU A 346 8.87 9.97 -23.91
C GLU A 346 10.13 9.37 -24.53
N SER A 347 11.06 8.90 -23.68
CA SER A 347 12.32 8.30 -24.14
C SER A 347 12.18 6.86 -24.66
N HIS A 348 11.09 6.17 -24.36
CA HIS A 348 10.89 4.76 -24.72
C HIS A 348 9.74 4.55 -25.72
N PHE A 349 8.76 5.44 -25.76
CA PHE A 349 7.55 5.29 -26.56
C PHE A 349 7.31 6.53 -27.44
N THR A 350 7.63 6.40 -28.73
CA THR A 350 7.46 7.51 -29.68
C THR A 350 5.97 7.83 -29.90
N GLY A 351 5.59 9.10 -29.79
CA GLY A 351 4.25 9.58 -30.12
C GLY A 351 3.15 9.15 -29.14
N VAL A 352 3.50 8.80 -27.92
CA VAL A 352 2.54 8.63 -26.81
C VAL A 352 2.26 9.97 -26.18
N ILE A 353 0.99 10.29 -25.97
CA ILE A 353 0.52 11.57 -25.40
C ILE A 353 0.01 11.32 -23.98
N LYS A 354 0.44 12.17 -23.06
CA LYS A 354 -0.09 12.17 -21.69
C LYS A 354 -1.55 12.63 -21.71
N ALA A 355 -2.42 11.88 -21.03
CA ALA A 355 -3.78 12.32 -20.76
C ALA A 355 -3.80 13.34 -19.61
N ASP A 356 -4.70 14.30 -19.67
CA ASP A 356 -4.90 15.37 -18.67
C ASP A 356 -5.35 14.85 -17.30
#